data_1d89ab84b4627960ea7d8ddb85dc8551
#
_entry.id   1d89ab84b4627960ea7d8ddb85dc8551
#
_cell.length_a   1.000
_cell.length_b   1.000
_cell.length_c   1.000
_cell.angle_alpha   90.00
_cell.angle_beta   90.00
_cell.angle_gamma   90.00
#
_symmetry.space_group_name_H-M   'P 1'
#
loop_
_entity.id
_entity.type
_entity.pdbx_description
1 polymer ?
#
loop_
_entity_poly.entity_id
_entity_poly.type
_entity_poly.pdbx_seq_one_letter_code
_entity_poly.pdbx_strand_id
1 'polypeptide(L)'
;MSDDKKIIFSMQGVSKIHPPNKQVLKDIYLSFFYGAKIGILGLNGAGKSTLLRIIAGKDESYQGDVVFTPGYSVGFLEQEPELDEAKTVKEVVKEGVADTIKLLEEYEDINKQFEKPEVYEDPDKMEKLMERQGKLQDKIDSSGAWEIDQTLNRAMDALNCPDEDKKIEVLSGGEKRRVALCRLLLQKPDILLLDEPTNHLDIESIIWLEGFLNNYPGAVVIVSHDKMFLDNVT
;
A
#
# COMPACT_ATOMS: atom_id res chain seq x y z
N MET A 1 2.20 -0.49 26.02
CA MET A 1 1.66 -1.84 25.71
C MET A 1 1.72 -1.96 24.21
N SER A 2 2.53 -2.84 23.68
CA SER A 2 2.73 -3.00 22.24
C SER A 2 1.42 -3.38 21.58
N ASP A 3 1.10 -2.73 20.45
CA ASP A 3 -0.07 -3.03 19.59
C ASP A 3 -0.05 -4.46 19.01
N ASP A 4 1.01 -5.22 19.27
CA ASP A 4 1.34 -6.52 18.69
C ASP A 4 0.32 -7.66 18.95
N LYS A 5 -0.71 -7.40 19.78
CA LYS A 5 -1.73 -8.41 20.08
C LYS A 5 -3.16 -7.97 19.78
N LYS A 6 -3.33 -6.83 19.11
CA LYS A 6 -4.67 -6.35 18.75
C LYS A 6 -5.12 -7.00 17.45
N ILE A 7 -6.26 -7.70 17.49
CA ILE A 7 -6.90 -8.21 16.28
C ILE A 7 -7.36 -7.01 15.46
N ILE A 8 -6.87 -6.90 14.22
CA ILE A 8 -7.21 -5.82 13.30
C ILE A 8 -8.23 -6.24 12.26
N PHE A 9 -8.36 -7.54 12.04
CA PHE A 9 -9.30 -8.13 11.10
C PHE A 9 -9.83 -9.47 11.63
N SER A 10 -11.13 -9.72 11.39
CA SER A 10 -11.77 -11.00 11.68
C SER A 10 -12.86 -11.31 10.67
N MET A 11 -12.93 -12.55 10.21
CA MET A 11 -14.06 -13.09 9.47
C MET A 11 -14.57 -14.37 10.14
N GLN A 12 -15.90 -14.57 10.11
CA GLN A 12 -16.57 -15.67 10.80
C GLN A 12 -17.60 -16.30 9.91
N GLY A 13 -17.44 -17.61 9.61
CA GLY A 13 -18.37 -18.38 8.81
C GLY A 13 -18.53 -17.87 7.38
N VAL A 14 -17.48 -17.23 6.81
CA VAL A 14 -17.57 -16.61 5.51
C VAL A 14 -17.64 -17.66 4.42
N SER A 15 -18.73 -17.60 3.64
CA SER A 15 -18.99 -18.48 2.51
C SER A 15 -19.35 -17.68 1.27
N LYS A 16 -18.86 -18.13 0.10
CA LYS A 16 -19.12 -17.48 -1.19
C LYS A 16 -19.47 -18.48 -2.25
N ILE A 17 -20.58 -18.21 -2.97
CA ILE A 17 -21.04 -18.99 -4.10
C ILE A 17 -21.07 -18.09 -5.33
N HIS A 18 -20.41 -18.51 -6.40
CA HIS A 18 -20.55 -17.88 -7.71
C HIS A 18 -21.66 -18.54 -8.52
N PRO A 19 -22.48 -17.77 -9.26
CA PRO A 19 -23.47 -18.33 -10.16
C PRO A 19 -22.85 -19.31 -11.18
N PRO A 20 -23.57 -20.39 -11.57
CA PRO A 20 -24.91 -20.74 -11.11
C PRO A 20 -24.97 -21.49 -9.76
N ASN A 21 -23.88 -22.10 -9.24
CA ASN A 21 -23.84 -22.78 -7.93
C ASN A 21 -22.41 -23.23 -7.56
N LYS A 22 -21.38 -22.53 -8.01
CA LYS A 22 -19.99 -22.88 -7.68
C LYS A 22 -19.62 -22.28 -6.32
N GLN A 23 -19.59 -23.12 -5.28
CA GLN A 23 -19.06 -22.71 -3.98
C GLN A 23 -17.53 -22.55 -4.07
N VAL A 24 -17.03 -21.35 -3.81
CA VAL A 24 -15.58 -21.01 -3.87
C VAL A 24 -14.99 -20.82 -2.49
N LEU A 25 -15.78 -20.39 -1.51
CA LEU A 25 -15.40 -20.33 -0.09
C LEU A 25 -16.48 -21.01 0.74
N LYS A 26 -16.08 -21.74 1.78
CA LYS A 26 -16.99 -22.46 2.66
C LYS A 26 -16.53 -22.30 4.11
N ASP A 27 -17.38 -21.68 4.94
CA ASP A 27 -17.20 -21.55 6.39
C ASP A 27 -15.80 -21.11 6.81
N ILE A 28 -15.31 -20.01 6.21
CA ILE A 28 -13.98 -19.50 6.50
C ILE A 28 -13.99 -18.72 7.82
N TYR A 29 -13.11 -19.11 8.73
CA TYR A 29 -12.79 -18.41 9.97
C TYR A 29 -11.34 -17.96 9.93
N LEU A 30 -11.11 -16.65 9.93
CA LEU A 30 -9.77 -16.08 9.86
C LEU A 30 -9.73 -14.81 10.71
N SER A 31 -8.73 -14.72 11.59
CA SER A 31 -8.45 -13.48 12.30
C SER A 31 -6.95 -13.28 12.37
N PHE A 32 -6.50 -12.03 12.28
CA PHE A 32 -5.08 -11.72 12.39
C PHE A 32 -4.81 -10.42 13.13
N PHE A 33 -3.59 -10.34 13.67
CA PHE A 33 -3.09 -9.22 14.43
C PHE A 33 -2.34 -8.25 13.52
N TYR A 34 -2.12 -7.04 14.03
CA TYR A 34 -1.17 -6.11 13.41
C TYR A 34 0.22 -6.76 13.34
N GLY A 35 0.89 -6.63 12.19
CA GLY A 35 2.20 -7.24 11.96
C GLY A 35 2.19 -8.72 11.55
N ALA A 36 1.02 -9.39 11.49
CA ALA A 36 0.94 -10.79 11.05
C ALA A 36 1.42 -10.95 9.59
N LYS A 37 2.14 -12.04 9.31
CA LYS A 37 2.55 -12.46 7.98
C LYS A 37 1.83 -13.76 7.63
N ILE A 38 1.00 -13.74 6.60
CA ILE A 38 0.09 -14.86 6.28
C ILE A 38 0.26 -15.23 4.82
N GLY A 39 0.68 -16.47 4.57
CA GLY A 39 0.73 -17.06 3.24
C GLY A 39 -0.52 -17.91 2.96
N ILE A 40 -1.14 -17.72 1.81
CA ILE A 40 -2.29 -18.49 1.35
C ILE A 40 -1.86 -19.34 0.16
N LEU A 41 -1.88 -20.66 0.36
CA LEU A 41 -1.59 -21.65 -0.66
C LEU A 41 -2.88 -22.35 -1.12
N GLY A 42 -2.89 -22.79 -2.36
CA GLY A 42 -4.00 -23.58 -2.90
C GLY A 42 -4.01 -23.64 -4.42
N LEU A 43 -4.79 -24.57 -4.96
CA LEU A 43 -4.92 -24.74 -6.40
C LEU A 43 -5.58 -23.54 -7.09
N ASN A 44 -5.38 -23.44 -8.42
CA ASN A 44 -6.07 -22.42 -9.21
C ASN A 44 -7.59 -22.61 -9.12
N GLY A 45 -8.33 -21.51 -8.95
CA GLY A 45 -9.78 -21.54 -8.78
C GLY A 45 -10.27 -21.95 -7.38
N ALA A 46 -9.38 -22.12 -6.39
CA ALA A 46 -9.74 -22.43 -5.01
C ALA A 46 -10.32 -21.25 -4.21
N GLY A 47 -10.52 -20.09 -4.83
CA GLY A 47 -11.11 -18.92 -4.17
C GLY A 47 -10.13 -17.98 -3.47
N LYS A 48 -8.81 -18.14 -3.66
CA LYS A 48 -7.79 -17.31 -3.01
C LYS A 48 -7.95 -15.81 -3.31
N SER A 49 -8.05 -15.45 -4.58
CA SER A 49 -8.27 -14.05 -5.00
C SER A 49 -9.63 -13.52 -4.52
N THR A 50 -10.66 -14.38 -4.47
CA THR A 50 -11.97 -14.04 -3.90
C THR A 50 -11.84 -13.72 -2.41
N LEU A 51 -11.07 -14.51 -1.66
CA LEU A 51 -10.79 -14.25 -0.26
C LEU A 51 -10.10 -12.91 -0.05
N LEU A 52 -9.05 -12.60 -0.85
CA LEU A 52 -8.38 -11.30 -0.78
C LEU A 52 -9.32 -10.14 -1.11
N ARG A 53 -10.21 -10.28 -2.12
CA ARG A 53 -11.20 -9.26 -2.46
C ARG A 53 -12.20 -9.00 -1.34
N ILE A 54 -12.60 -10.04 -0.61
CA ILE A 54 -13.47 -9.89 0.58
C ILE A 54 -12.70 -9.17 1.68
N ILE A 55 -11.44 -9.55 1.96
CA ILE A 55 -10.59 -8.87 2.93
C ILE A 55 -10.32 -7.41 2.51
N ALA A 56 -10.23 -7.12 1.22
CA ALA A 56 -10.06 -5.75 0.70
C ALA A 56 -11.34 -4.91 0.75
N GLY A 57 -12.49 -5.49 1.12
CA GLY A 57 -13.79 -4.82 1.05
C GLY A 57 -14.29 -4.55 -0.37
N LYS A 58 -13.71 -5.22 -1.39
CA LYS A 58 -14.10 -5.07 -2.81
C LYS A 58 -15.20 -6.05 -3.24
N ASP A 59 -15.43 -7.09 -2.47
CA ASP A 59 -16.51 -8.06 -2.69
C ASP A 59 -17.33 -8.20 -1.40
N GLU A 60 -18.53 -7.65 -1.42
CA GLU A 60 -19.47 -7.67 -0.30
C GLU A 60 -20.55 -8.76 -0.44
N SER A 61 -20.52 -9.51 -1.53
CA SER A 61 -21.52 -10.53 -1.86
C SER A 61 -21.12 -11.90 -1.29
N TYR A 62 -21.12 -12.04 0.03
CA TYR A 62 -20.80 -13.27 0.78
C TYR A 62 -21.81 -13.49 1.91
N GLN A 63 -21.81 -14.69 2.49
CA GLN A 63 -22.49 -15.03 3.75
C GLN A 63 -21.48 -15.04 4.89
N GLY A 64 -21.91 -14.76 6.11
CA GLY A 64 -21.07 -14.65 7.29
C GLY A 64 -20.68 -13.21 7.62
N ASP A 65 -19.80 -13.03 8.58
CA ASP A 65 -19.43 -11.73 9.12
C ASP A 65 -17.95 -11.40 8.83
N VAL A 66 -17.71 -10.16 8.43
CA VAL A 66 -16.35 -9.61 8.28
C VAL A 66 -16.26 -8.31 9.08
N VAL A 67 -15.29 -8.25 9.97
CA VAL A 67 -15.09 -7.12 10.87
C VAL A 67 -13.68 -6.57 10.73
N PHE A 68 -13.58 -5.29 10.43
CA PHE A 68 -12.35 -4.52 10.48
C PHE A 68 -12.32 -3.66 11.75
N THR A 69 -11.19 -3.64 12.42
CA THR A 69 -10.98 -2.67 13.47
C THR A 69 -10.82 -1.27 12.86
N PRO A 70 -11.62 -0.27 13.28
CA PRO A 70 -11.52 1.08 12.74
C PRO A 70 -10.13 1.70 12.89
N GLY A 71 -9.74 2.51 11.90
CA GLY A 71 -8.48 3.26 11.91
C GLY A 71 -7.31 2.57 11.23
N TYR A 72 -7.49 1.37 10.66
CA TYR A 72 -6.48 0.68 9.87
C TYR A 72 -6.78 0.78 8.37
N SER A 73 -5.75 1.10 7.60
CA SER A 73 -5.80 1.19 6.14
C SER A 73 -5.54 -0.16 5.48
N VAL A 74 -6.19 -0.41 4.35
CA VAL A 74 -6.04 -1.64 3.56
C VAL A 74 -5.54 -1.28 2.18
N GLY A 75 -4.46 -1.92 1.74
CA GLY A 75 -3.97 -1.84 0.38
C GLY A 75 -4.00 -3.20 -0.30
N PHE A 76 -4.38 -3.24 -1.56
CA PHE A 76 -4.56 -4.47 -2.30
C PHE A 76 -3.92 -4.41 -3.69
N LEU A 77 -2.99 -5.32 -3.96
CA LEU A 77 -2.47 -5.58 -5.29
C LEU A 77 -3.35 -6.62 -5.98
N GLU A 78 -4.15 -6.17 -6.92
CA GLU A 78 -4.95 -7.05 -7.78
C GLU A 78 -4.11 -7.69 -8.88
N GLN A 79 -4.61 -8.79 -9.43
CA GLN A 79 -3.98 -9.47 -10.54
C GLN A 79 -3.87 -8.57 -11.79
N GLU A 80 -4.90 -7.78 -12.05
CA GLU A 80 -4.95 -6.75 -13.11
C GLU A 80 -5.25 -5.40 -12.46
N PRO A 81 -4.21 -4.63 -12.07
CA PRO A 81 -4.43 -3.36 -11.39
C PRO A 81 -4.91 -2.29 -12.36
N GLU A 82 -5.92 -1.55 -11.95
CA GLU A 82 -6.39 -0.36 -12.66
C GLU A 82 -5.48 0.84 -12.34
N LEU A 83 -4.90 1.42 -13.37
CA LEU A 83 -4.07 2.62 -13.31
C LEU A 83 -4.62 3.67 -14.27
N ASP A 84 -4.44 4.94 -13.94
CA ASP A 84 -4.80 6.04 -14.82
C ASP A 84 -3.88 6.06 -16.04
N GLU A 85 -4.42 5.71 -17.20
CA GLU A 85 -3.66 5.56 -18.45
C GLU A 85 -3.10 6.89 -18.97
N ALA A 86 -3.66 8.02 -18.58
CA ALA A 86 -3.19 9.35 -18.99
C ALA A 86 -1.92 9.80 -18.25
N LYS A 87 -1.62 9.19 -17.10
CA LYS A 87 -0.48 9.53 -16.25
C LYS A 87 0.80 8.84 -16.69
N THR A 88 1.93 9.40 -16.24
CA THR A 88 3.24 8.77 -16.35
C THR A 88 3.47 7.77 -15.20
N VAL A 89 4.49 6.92 -15.35
CA VAL A 89 4.92 5.99 -14.30
C VAL A 89 5.21 6.74 -13.00
N LYS A 90 5.99 7.83 -13.07
CA LYS A 90 6.35 8.66 -11.91
C LYS A 90 5.12 9.26 -11.22
N GLU A 91 4.17 9.77 -11.99
CA GLU A 91 2.93 10.34 -11.44
C GLU A 91 2.12 9.30 -10.68
N VAL A 92 1.99 8.08 -11.23
CA VAL A 92 1.29 6.98 -10.55
C VAL A 92 2.02 6.52 -9.30
N VAL A 93 3.35 6.38 -9.35
CA VAL A 93 4.13 5.96 -8.17
C VAL A 93 4.06 7.01 -7.06
N LYS A 94 4.07 8.31 -7.41
CA LYS A 94 3.89 9.42 -6.47
C LYS A 94 2.56 9.40 -5.72
N GLU A 95 1.50 8.83 -6.29
CA GLU A 95 0.22 8.66 -5.59
C GLU A 95 0.39 7.86 -4.28
N GLY A 96 1.33 6.90 -4.23
CA GLY A 96 1.61 6.12 -3.03
C GLY A 96 2.17 6.94 -1.87
N VAL A 97 2.68 8.12 -2.13
CA VAL A 97 3.26 9.04 -1.14
C VAL A 97 2.58 10.41 -1.14
N ALA A 98 1.36 10.49 -1.65
CA ALA A 98 0.63 11.75 -1.83
C ALA A 98 0.53 12.58 -0.53
N ASP A 99 0.31 11.94 0.60
CA ASP A 99 0.22 12.64 1.89
C ASP A 99 1.56 13.23 2.32
N THR A 100 2.66 12.53 2.04
CA THR A 100 4.02 13.05 2.30
C THR A 100 4.33 14.24 1.39
N ILE A 101 3.96 14.17 0.12
CA ILE A 101 4.13 15.27 -0.84
C ILE A 101 3.35 16.51 -0.38
N LYS A 102 2.10 16.34 0.05
CA LYS A 102 1.28 17.44 0.58
C LYS A 102 1.92 18.14 1.80
N LEU A 103 2.59 17.38 2.68
CA LEU A 103 3.31 17.98 3.80
C LEU A 103 4.46 18.88 3.32
N LEU A 104 5.20 18.47 2.30
CA LEU A 104 6.29 19.27 1.72
C LEU A 104 5.73 20.50 1.00
N GLU A 105 4.66 20.37 0.23
CA GLU A 105 4.00 21.50 -0.44
C GLU A 105 3.47 22.51 0.59
N GLU A 106 2.85 22.05 1.68
CA GLU A 106 2.38 22.93 2.76
C GLU A 106 3.55 23.66 3.43
N TYR A 107 4.69 22.99 3.62
CA TYR A 107 5.90 23.60 4.19
C TYR A 107 6.47 24.68 3.26
N GLU A 108 6.52 24.43 1.96
CA GLU A 108 6.94 25.42 0.97
C GLU A 108 5.98 26.63 0.93
N ASP A 109 4.68 26.37 1.01
CA ASP A 109 3.69 27.46 1.02
C ASP A 109 3.77 28.32 2.30
N ILE A 110 4.09 27.72 3.44
CA ILE A 110 4.36 28.46 4.65
C ILE A 110 5.61 29.33 4.47
N ASN A 111 6.68 28.80 3.89
CA ASN A 111 7.90 29.56 3.61
C ASN A 111 7.64 30.79 2.71
N LYS A 112 6.83 30.62 1.66
CA LYS A 112 6.39 31.74 0.80
C LYS A 112 5.55 32.78 1.54
N GLN A 113 4.80 32.38 2.57
CA GLN A 113 3.99 33.32 3.36
C GLN A 113 4.83 34.23 4.23
N PHE A 114 6.01 33.80 4.68
CA PHE A 114 6.94 34.67 5.43
C PHE A 114 7.45 35.88 4.63
N GLU A 115 7.44 35.79 3.29
CA GLU A 115 7.89 36.87 2.39
C GLU A 115 6.83 37.95 2.20
N LYS A 116 5.59 37.72 2.65
CA LYS A 116 4.48 38.66 2.47
C LYS A 116 4.53 39.80 3.48
N PRO A 117 4.44 41.07 3.03
CA PRO A 117 4.44 42.24 3.93
C PRO A 117 3.43 42.17 5.06
N GLU A 118 2.23 41.70 4.76
CA GLU A 118 1.13 41.53 5.72
C GLU A 118 1.39 40.52 6.83
N VAL A 119 2.46 39.72 6.70
CA VAL A 119 2.91 38.71 7.67
C VAL A 119 4.10 39.21 8.44
N TYR A 120 5.18 39.64 7.77
CA TYR A 120 6.42 40.04 8.46
C TYR A 120 6.29 41.39 9.18
N GLU A 121 5.31 42.24 8.83
CA GLU A 121 4.98 43.48 9.54
C GLU A 121 4.03 43.28 10.76
N ASP A 122 3.44 42.09 10.92
CA ASP A 122 2.51 41.74 11.98
C ASP A 122 3.13 40.65 12.90
N PRO A 123 3.59 41.02 14.12
CA PRO A 123 4.22 40.07 15.04
C PRO A 123 3.36 38.85 15.41
N ASP A 124 2.04 39.08 15.58
CA ASP A 124 1.11 38.01 15.98
C ASP A 124 0.92 36.98 14.84
N LYS A 125 0.89 37.44 13.60
CA LYS A 125 0.82 36.54 12.44
C LYS A 125 2.13 35.78 12.22
N MET A 126 3.26 36.47 12.43
CA MET A 126 4.58 35.87 12.34
C MET A 126 4.76 34.74 13.36
N GLU A 127 4.38 34.97 14.62
CA GLU A 127 4.46 33.96 15.68
C GLU A 127 3.63 32.72 15.37
N LYS A 128 2.37 32.92 14.94
CA LYS A 128 1.48 31.81 14.56
C LYS A 128 2.03 31.01 13.37
N LEU A 129 2.61 31.68 12.39
CA LEU A 129 3.17 31.04 11.21
C LEU A 129 4.42 30.23 11.56
N MET A 130 5.28 30.76 12.46
CA MET A 130 6.46 30.04 12.99
C MET A 130 6.05 28.77 13.77
N GLU A 131 5.02 28.89 14.63
CA GLU A 131 4.51 27.72 15.37
C GLU A 131 3.97 26.63 14.40
N ARG A 132 3.23 27.02 13.35
CA ARG A 132 2.73 26.11 12.33
C ARG A 132 3.86 25.47 11.55
N GLN A 133 4.87 26.24 11.15
CA GLN A 133 6.06 25.74 10.46
C GLN A 133 6.80 24.70 11.30
N GLY A 134 7.05 24.98 12.58
CA GLY A 134 7.71 24.06 13.50
C GLY A 134 6.98 22.73 13.64
N LYS A 135 5.65 22.77 13.84
CA LYS A 135 4.83 21.54 13.90
C LYS A 135 4.86 20.72 12.60
N LEU A 136 4.94 21.41 11.48
CA LEU A 136 4.99 20.75 10.17
C LEU A 136 6.39 20.16 9.92
N GLN A 137 7.42 20.88 10.30
CA GLN A 137 8.80 20.39 10.20
C GLN A 137 9.00 19.12 11.03
N ASP A 138 8.50 19.07 12.27
CA ASP A 138 8.58 17.87 13.12
C ASP A 138 7.91 16.66 12.43
N LYS A 139 6.79 16.87 11.73
CA LYS A 139 6.12 15.81 10.96
C LYS A 139 6.95 15.36 9.75
N ILE A 140 7.53 16.29 9.01
CA ILE A 140 8.38 16.01 7.86
C ILE A 140 9.62 15.23 8.29
N ASP A 141 10.29 15.66 9.37
CA ASP A 141 11.47 15.00 9.93
C ASP A 141 11.15 13.58 10.40
N SER A 142 10.02 13.40 11.11
CA SER A 142 9.60 12.09 11.61
C SER A 142 9.17 11.13 10.50
N SER A 143 8.68 11.63 9.38
CA SER A 143 8.24 10.82 8.22
C SER A 143 9.36 10.52 7.23
N GLY A 144 10.53 11.18 7.34
CA GLY A 144 11.61 11.09 6.35
C GLY A 144 11.25 11.71 4.99
N ALA A 145 10.31 12.66 4.98
CA ALA A 145 9.76 13.23 3.75
C ALA A 145 10.80 13.97 2.89
N TRP A 146 11.87 14.49 3.50
CA TRP A 146 12.94 15.15 2.76
C TRP A 146 13.65 14.26 1.72
N GLU A 147 13.66 12.94 1.96
CA GLU A 147 14.29 11.96 1.08
C GLU A 147 13.30 11.24 0.17
N ILE A 148 12.09 11.81 -0.01
CA ILE A 148 11.02 11.11 -0.71
C ILE A 148 11.39 10.76 -2.15
N ASP A 149 12.04 11.65 -2.89
CA ASP A 149 12.45 11.39 -4.27
C ASP A 149 13.48 10.24 -4.36
N GLN A 150 14.40 10.15 -3.39
CA GLN A 150 15.34 9.03 -3.32
C GLN A 150 14.63 7.71 -2.99
N THR A 151 13.64 7.77 -2.10
CA THR A 151 12.83 6.61 -1.74
C THR A 151 12.02 6.09 -2.92
N LEU A 152 11.41 7.00 -3.70
CA LEU A 152 10.70 6.68 -4.93
C LEU A 152 11.64 6.00 -5.95
N ASN A 153 12.78 6.60 -6.23
CA ASN A 153 13.74 6.08 -7.21
C ASN A 153 14.25 4.70 -6.79
N ARG A 154 14.64 4.51 -5.52
CA ARG A 154 15.08 3.21 -5.00
C ARG A 154 14.01 2.13 -5.15
N ALA A 155 12.75 2.44 -4.87
CA ALA A 155 11.65 1.48 -5.01
C ALA A 155 11.37 1.14 -6.48
N MET A 156 11.41 2.14 -7.36
CA MET A 156 11.23 1.94 -8.81
C MET A 156 12.36 1.11 -9.41
N ASP A 157 13.62 1.39 -9.05
CA ASP A 157 14.78 0.64 -9.49
C ASP A 157 14.73 -0.81 -9.00
N ALA A 158 14.43 -1.01 -7.72
CA ALA A 158 14.38 -2.34 -7.10
C ALA A 158 13.29 -3.25 -7.69
N LEU A 159 12.18 -2.68 -8.16
CA LEU A 159 11.10 -3.40 -8.83
C LEU A 159 11.24 -3.40 -10.35
N ASN A 160 12.36 -2.90 -10.87
CA ASN A 160 12.60 -2.79 -12.30
C ASN A 160 11.40 -2.15 -13.04
N CYS A 161 10.90 -1.03 -12.48
CA CYS A 161 9.81 -0.29 -13.08
C CYS A 161 10.24 0.30 -14.44
N PRO A 162 9.31 0.51 -15.37
CA PRO A 162 9.59 1.21 -16.61
C PRO A 162 10.08 2.64 -16.35
N ASP A 163 10.68 3.24 -17.41
CA ASP A 163 11.10 4.64 -17.41
C ASP A 163 10.02 5.58 -16.85
N GLU A 164 10.43 6.49 -15.99
CA GLU A 164 9.53 7.33 -15.20
C GLU A 164 8.63 8.25 -16.02
N ASP A 165 9.07 8.63 -17.22
CA ASP A 165 8.34 9.54 -18.12
C ASP A 165 7.38 8.79 -19.08
N LYS A 166 7.46 7.45 -19.15
CA LYS A 166 6.53 6.67 -19.96
C LYS A 166 5.11 6.78 -19.44
N LYS A 167 4.14 6.90 -20.35
CA LYS A 167 2.73 6.86 -20.02
C LYS A 167 2.26 5.43 -19.74
N ILE A 168 1.31 5.31 -18.83
CA ILE A 168 0.73 4.01 -18.43
C ILE A 168 0.04 3.32 -19.62
N GLU A 169 -0.56 4.08 -20.55
CA GLU A 169 -1.25 3.53 -21.72
C GLU A 169 -0.37 2.64 -22.60
N VAL A 170 0.94 2.93 -22.69
CA VAL A 170 1.88 2.19 -23.56
C VAL A 170 2.55 1.01 -22.87
N LEU A 171 2.28 0.79 -21.59
CA LEU A 171 2.89 -0.28 -20.79
C LEU A 171 2.21 -1.63 -21.02
N SER A 172 3.01 -2.69 -21.02
CA SER A 172 2.52 -4.06 -20.93
C SER A 172 1.83 -4.33 -19.58
N GLY A 173 1.00 -5.37 -19.51
CA GLY A 173 0.34 -5.76 -18.26
C GLY A 173 1.31 -6.03 -17.10
N GLY A 174 2.47 -6.68 -17.39
CA GLY A 174 3.51 -6.91 -16.40
C GLY A 174 4.18 -5.62 -15.90
N GLU A 175 4.42 -4.65 -16.79
CA GLU A 175 4.94 -3.34 -16.41
C GLU A 175 3.93 -2.56 -15.56
N LYS A 176 2.66 -2.50 -15.97
CA LYS A 176 1.57 -1.88 -15.16
C LYS A 176 1.52 -2.48 -13.76
N ARG A 177 1.71 -3.81 -13.66
CA ARG A 177 1.68 -4.50 -12.37
C ARG A 177 2.86 -4.13 -11.47
N ARG A 178 4.09 -4.01 -12.01
CA ARG A 178 5.25 -3.54 -11.23
C ARG A 178 5.07 -2.12 -10.73
N VAL A 179 4.54 -1.22 -11.56
CA VAL A 179 4.21 0.16 -11.17
C VAL A 179 3.15 0.19 -10.06
N ALA A 180 2.09 -0.62 -10.17
CA ALA A 180 1.05 -0.72 -9.15
C ALA A 180 1.60 -1.28 -7.82
N LEU A 181 2.46 -2.30 -7.89
CA LEU A 181 3.13 -2.85 -6.70
C LEU A 181 4.01 -1.78 -6.05
N CYS A 182 4.83 -1.07 -6.83
CA CYS A 182 5.68 0.01 -6.33
C CYS A 182 4.87 1.07 -5.59
N ARG A 183 3.79 1.58 -6.21
CA ARG A 183 2.87 2.53 -5.60
C ARG A 183 2.31 2.02 -4.28
N LEU A 184 1.84 0.77 -4.26
CA LEU A 184 1.22 0.17 -3.09
C LEU A 184 2.21 -0.01 -1.93
N LEU A 185 3.44 -0.46 -2.19
CA LEU A 185 4.46 -0.63 -1.16
C LEU A 185 4.88 0.72 -0.55
N LEU A 186 4.93 1.77 -1.35
CA LEU A 186 5.23 3.13 -0.89
C LEU A 186 4.10 3.74 -0.06
N GLN A 187 2.85 3.35 -0.32
CA GLN A 187 1.68 3.78 0.46
C GLN A 187 1.70 3.26 1.89
N LYS A 188 2.37 2.12 2.13
CA LYS A 188 2.55 1.49 3.44
C LYS A 188 1.23 1.30 4.23
N PRO A 189 0.20 0.66 3.66
CA PRO A 189 -1.06 0.43 4.37
C PRO A 189 -0.85 -0.48 5.59
N ASP A 190 -1.71 -0.38 6.60
CA ASP A 190 -1.65 -1.23 7.81
C ASP A 190 -1.91 -2.71 7.51
N ILE A 191 -2.72 -2.99 6.49
CA ILE A 191 -2.99 -4.33 5.96
C ILE A 191 -2.64 -4.35 4.48
N LEU A 192 -1.62 -5.11 4.12
CA LEU A 192 -1.13 -5.27 2.76
C LEU A 192 -1.58 -6.62 2.20
N LEU A 193 -2.37 -6.58 1.13
CA LEU A 193 -2.91 -7.75 0.45
C LEU A 193 -2.24 -7.91 -0.92
N LEU A 194 -1.58 -9.03 -1.15
CA LEU A 194 -0.83 -9.30 -2.37
C LEU A 194 -1.32 -10.58 -3.06
N ASP A 195 -1.86 -10.43 -4.27
CA ASP A 195 -2.27 -11.57 -5.09
C ASP A 195 -1.20 -11.87 -6.14
N GLU A 196 -0.46 -12.98 -5.97
CA GLU A 196 0.65 -13.43 -6.82
C GLU A 196 1.70 -12.31 -7.09
N PRO A 197 2.30 -11.70 -6.05
CA PRO A 197 3.15 -10.52 -6.21
C PRO A 197 4.45 -10.80 -6.97
N THR A 198 4.93 -12.04 -7.01
CA THR A 198 6.16 -12.45 -7.70
C THR A 198 6.00 -12.58 -9.21
N ASN A 199 4.76 -12.61 -9.72
CA ASN A 199 4.52 -12.71 -11.16
C ASN A 199 5.07 -11.48 -11.88
N HIS A 200 5.83 -11.70 -12.95
CA HIS A 200 6.48 -10.66 -13.77
C HIS A 200 7.63 -9.90 -13.06
N LEU A 201 8.12 -10.40 -11.94
CA LEU A 201 9.34 -9.91 -11.29
C LEU A 201 10.53 -10.78 -11.68
N ASP A 202 11.70 -10.17 -11.80
CA ASP A 202 12.97 -10.88 -11.87
C ASP A 202 13.45 -11.31 -10.47
N ILE A 203 14.49 -12.11 -10.41
CA ILE A 203 15.01 -12.68 -9.16
C ILE A 203 15.46 -11.58 -8.20
N GLU A 204 16.09 -10.52 -8.70
CA GLU A 204 16.60 -9.42 -7.86
C GLU A 204 15.43 -8.65 -7.21
N SER A 205 14.39 -8.37 -7.98
CA SER A 205 13.15 -7.75 -7.48
C SER A 205 12.43 -8.63 -6.46
N ILE A 206 12.42 -9.97 -6.65
CA ILE A 206 11.83 -10.90 -5.67
C ILE A 206 12.61 -10.87 -4.35
N ILE A 207 13.95 -10.94 -4.38
CA ILE A 207 14.79 -10.87 -3.18
C ILE A 207 14.59 -9.55 -2.44
N TRP A 208 14.51 -8.45 -3.17
CA TRP A 208 14.24 -7.15 -2.57
C TRP A 208 12.86 -7.10 -1.91
N LEU A 209 11.83 -7.64 -2.60
CA LEU A 209 10.46 -7.70 -2.08
C LEU A 209 10.38 -8.56 -0.80
N GLU A 210 11.05 -9.71 -0.75
CA GLU A 210 11.16 -10.54 0.47
C GLU A 210 11.74 -9.73 1.62
N GLY A 211 12.87 -9.03 1.40
CA GLY A 211 13.49 -8.18 2.40
C GLY A 211 12.58 -7.03 2.86
N PHE A 212 11.84 -6.42 1.95
CA PHE A 212 10.87 -5.38 2.27
C PHE A 212 9.72 -5.92 3.13
N LEU A 213 9.12 -7.04 2.74
CA LEU A 213 7.97 -7.63 3.44
C LEU A 213 8.34 -8.17 4.83
N ASN A 214 9.55 -8.72 4.99
CA ASN A 214 10.05 -9.17 6.29
C ASN A 214 10.15 -8.01 7.30
N ASN A 215 10.52 -6.83 6.84
CA ASN A 215 10.62 -5.63 7.66
C ASN A 215 9.34 -4.77 7.69
N TYR A 216 8.29 -5.23 7.04
CA TYR A 216 7.02 -4.49 6.97
C TYR A 216 6.31 -4.49 8.33
N PRO A 217 5.97 -3.32 8.90
CA PRO A 217 5.40 -3.27 10.25
C PRO A 217 3.95 -3.74 10.32
N GLY A 218 3.18 -3.56 9.23
CA GLY A 218 1.77 -3.93 9.14
C GLY A 218 1.53 -5.43 8.89
N ALA A 219 0.27 -5.82 8.88
CA ALA A 219 -0.11 -7.16 8.49
C ALA A 219 0.06 -7.36 6.98
N VAL A 220 0.54 -8.54 6.58
CA VAL A 220 0.71 -8.91 5.17
C VAL A 220 -0.02 -10.22 4.91
N VAL A 221 -0.89 -10.24 3.91
CA VAL A 221 -1.57 -11.45 3.44
C VAL A 221 -1.19 -11.67 1.99
N ILE A 222 -0.56 -12.80 1.70
CA ILE A 222 0.01 -13.09 0.39
C ILE A 222 -0.63 -14.35 -0.17
N VAL A 223 -1.15 -14.25 -1.38
CA VAL A 223 -1.46 -15.42 -2.21
C VAL A 223 -0.29 -15.63 -3.16
N SER A 224 0.33 -16.80 -3.15
CA SER A 224 1.35 -17.16 -4.12
C SER A 224 1.38 -18.67 -4.37
N HIS A 225 1.84 -19.05 -5.57
CA HIS A 225 2.20 -20.42 -5.90
C HIS A 225 3.67 -20.71 -5.61
N ASP A 226 4.47 -19.67 -5.39
CA ASP A 226 5.88 -19.78 -5.03
C ASP A 226 6.00 -20.08 -3.52
N LYS A 227 6.21 -21.36 -3.21
CA LYS A 227 6.36 -21.82 -1.84
C LYS A 227 7.61 -21.25 -1.17
N MET A 228 8.72 -21.13 -1.90
CA MET A 228 9.97 -20.59 -1.36
C MET A 228 9.78 -19.13 -0.93
N PHE A 229 9.15 -18.33 -1.77
CA PHE A 229 8.84 -16.95 -1.44
C PHE A 229 7.96 -16.84 -0.18
N LEU A 230 6.92 -17.68 -0.07
CA LEU A 230 6.07 -17.68 1.12
C LEU A 230 6.85 -18.13 2.38
N ASP A 231 7.64 -19.21 2.30
CA ASP A 231 8.43 -19.70 3.44
C ASP A 231 9.48 -18.66 3.92
N ASN A 232 9.92 -17.74 3.03
CA ASN A 232 10.86 -16.68 3.36
C ASN A 232 10.19 -15.47 4.04
N VAL A 233 8.88 -15.25 3.85
CA VAL A 233 8.18 -14.04 4.28
C VAL A 233 7.18 -14.28 5.42
N THR A 234 6.63 -15.52 5.58
CA THR A 234 5.49 -15.83 6.48
C THR A 234 5.77 -16.76 7.67
#